data_6d349e24303bd0ab104872df602537cd
#
_entry.id   6d349e24303bd0ab104872df602537cd
#
_cell.length_a   1.000
_cell.length_b   1.000
_cell.length_c   1.000
_cell.angle_alpha   90.00
_cell.angle_beta   90.00
_cell.angle_gamma   90.00
#
_symmetry.space_group_name_H-M   'P 1'
#
loop_
_entity.id
_entity.type
_entity.pdbx_description
1 polymer ?
#
loop_
_entity_poly.entity_id
_entity_poly.type
_entity_poly.pdbx_seq_one_letter_code
_entity_poly.pdbx_strand_id
1 'polypeptide(L)'
;FFSTHTTHYPMLRSLVGSEMCIRDRIDYPKPDNIITFDKTSSVYLTGTNHADNQPVHLKLKDHNLPISYTLEKFDEPAQRYCPVGVYEIQEENNSKKFVINSQNCIHCKTCDIKEPSQNITWVTPEGGGGPKYGNM
;
A
#
# COMPACT_ATOMS: atom_id res chain seq x y z
N PHE A 1 -22.97 -31.69 9.54
CA PHE A 1 -21.52 -31.73 9.74
C PHE A 1 -20.89 -30.62 8.87
N PHE A 2 -20.91 -29.40 9.36
CA PHE A 2 -20.13 -28.33 8.75
C PHE A 2 -18.82 -28.25 9.52
N SER A 3 -17.77 -28.82 8.95
CA SER A 3 -16.41 -28.57 9.37
C SER A 3 -16.11 -27.12 9.04
N THR A 4 -16.10 -26.27 10.06
CA THR A 4 -15.55 -24.92 9.96
C THR A 4 -14.04 -25.05 9.84
N HIS A 5 -13.56 -25.32 8.65
CA HIS A 5 -12.19 -25.01 8.30
C HIS A 5 -12.05 -23.49 8.32
N THR A 6 -11.73 -22.97 9.48
CA THR A 6 -11.09 -21.68 9.58
C THR A 6 -9.74 -21.80 8.89
N THR A 7 -9.72 -21.59 7.59
CA THR A 7 -8.51 -21.33 6.87
C THR A 7 -7.98 -20.01 7.44
N HIS A 8 -7.13 -20.14 8.43
CA HIS A 8 -6.28 -19.05 8.84
C HIS A 8 -5.39 -18.75 7.64
N TYR A 9 -5.81 -17.77 6.84
CA TYR A 9 -4.97 -17.24 5.80
C TYR A 9 -3.68 -16.74 6.45
N PRO A 10 -2.53 -17.32 6.13
CA PRO A 10 -1.25 -16.84 6.68
C PRO A 10 -1.04 -15.35 6.39
N MET A 11 -1.63 -14.85 5.28
CA MET A 11 -1.60 -13.43 4.91
C MET A 11 -2.27 -12.51 5.91
N LEU A 12 -3.35 -12.91 6.58
CA LEU A 12 -3.99 -12.09 7.62
C LEU A 12 -3.10 -11.97 8.85
N ARG A 13 -2.39 -13.02 9.23
CA ARG A 13 -1.42 -12.98 10.33
C ARG A 13 -0.19 -12.14 10.01
N SER A 14 0.27 -12.12 8.77
CA SER A 14 1.42 -11.32 8.36
C SER A 14 1.12 -9.83 8.17
N LEU A 15 -0.16 -9.44 8.03
CA LEU A 15 -0.58 -8.06 7.80
C LEU A 15 -1.22 -7.42 9.03
N VAL A 16 -1.70 -8.21 9.99
CA VAL A 16 -2.38 -7.74 11.19
C VAL A 16 -1.62 -8.22 12.42
N GLY A 17 -0.60 -7.50 12.74
CA GLY A 17 -0.22 -7.30 14.08
C GLY A 17 0.34 -8.39 14.94
N SER A 18 1.60 -8.59 14.84
CA SER A 18 2.48 -8.81 15.97
C SER A 18 3.92 -8.60 15.51
N GLU A 19 4.85 -8.47 16.42
CA GLU A 19 6.29 -8.46 16.14
C GLU A 19 6.72 -9.62 15.23
N MET A 20 5.96 -10.70 15.21
CA MET A 20 6.10 -11.81 14.26
C MET A 20 6.11 -11.37 12.79
N CYS A 21 5.32 -10.36 12.41
CA CYS A 21 5.23 -9.93 11.02
C CYS A 21 6.52 -9.30 10.47
N ILE A 22 7.31 -8.69 11.33
CA ILE A 22 8.63 -8.16 10.93
C ILE A 22 9.66 -9.28 10.90
N ARG A 23 9.61 -10.17 11.88
CA ARG A 23 10.60 -11.25 12.08
C ARG A 23 10.45 -12.40 11.07
N ASP A 24 9.22 -12.77 10.77
CA ASP A 24 8.88 -13.90 9.89
C ASP A 24 8.49 -13.46 8.48
N ARG A 25 9.05 -12.34 8.02
CA ARG A 25 8.81 -11.83 6.67
C ARG A 25 9.27 -12.84 5.63
N ILE A 26 8.36 -13.19 4.72
CA ILE A 26 8.70 -14.01 3.55
C ILE A 26 9.57 -13.17 2.62
N ASP A 27 10.74 -13.69 2.29
CA ASP A 27 11.63 -13.08 1.30
C ASP A 27 11.21 -13.58 -0.09
N TYR A 28 10.58 -12.69 -0.87
CA TYR A 28 10.15 -13.01 -2.22
C TYR A 28 11.28 -12.83 -3.23
N PRO A 29 11.36 -13.68 -4.27
CA PRO A 29 12.35 -13.49 -5.32
C PRO A 29 12.17 -12.15 -6.01
N LYS A 30 13.29 -11.54 -6.41
CA LYS A 30 13.26 -10.30 -7.18
C LYS A 30 12.61 -10.53 -8.55
N PRO A 31 11.96 -9.51 -9.14
CA PRO A 31 11.44 -9.60 -10.50
C PRO A 31 12.51 -10.01 -11.52
N ASP A 32 12.14 -10.88 -12.45
CA ASP A 32 13.01 -11.38 -13.52
C ASP A 32 12.99 -10.52 -14.79
N ASN A 33 12.10 -9.55 -14.86
CA ASN A 33 11.82 -8.67 -16.01
C ASN A 33 11.38 -9.39 -17.30
N ILE A 34 10.92 -10.64 -17.17
CA ILE A 34 10.39 -11.45 -18.29
C ILE A 34 8.91 -11.74 -18.03
N ILE A 35 8.59 -12.32 -16.88
CA ILE A 35 7.24 -12.68 -16.44
C ILE A 35 6.80 -11.75 -15.30
N THR A 36 7.75 -11.35 -14.44
CA THR A 36 7.51 -10.50 -13.28
C THR A 36 8.30 -9.21 -13.40
N PHE A 37 7.65 -8.08 -13.05
CA PHE A 37 8.21 -6.74 -13.17
C PHE A 37 8.22 -6.03 -11.82
N ASP A 38 9.10 -5.05 -11.66
CA ASP A 38 9.13 -4.17 -10.50
C ASP A 38 7.87 -3.28 -10.43
N LYS A 39 7.63 -2.69 -9.26
CA LYS A 39 6.44 -1.84 -9.02
C LYS A 39 6.37 -0.66 -9.98
N THR A 40 7.49 -0.01 -10.26
CA THR A 40 7.54 1.19 -11.11
C THR A 40 7.17 0.87 -12.54
N SER A 41 7.71 -0.21 -13.11
CA SER A 41 7.35 -0.67 -14.45
C SER A 41 5.89 -1.08 -14.54
N SER A 42 5.36 -1.73 -13.49
CA SER A 42 3.94 -2.10 -13.42
C SER A 42 3.03 -0.88 -13.38
N VAL A 43 3.38 0.17 -12.63
CA VAL A 43 2.64 1.44 -12.60
C VAL A 43 2.62 2.10 -13.98
N TYR A 44 3.76 2.16 -14.64
CA TYR A 44 3.86 2.73 -15.98
C TYR A 44 2.89 2.06 -16.97
N LEU A 45 2.80 0.72 -16.93
CA LEU A 45 1.91 -0.04 -17.81
C LEU A 45 0.42 0.17 -17.53
N THR A 46 0.05 0.65 -16.34
CA THR A 46 -1.35 0.96 -16.01
C THR A 46 -1.85 2.24 -16.67
N GLY A 47 -0.95 3.07 -17.19
CA GLY A 47 -1.30 4.37 -17.76
C GLY A 47 -1.99 5.31 -16.78
N THR A 48 -1.73 5.13 -15.47
CA THR A 48 -2.36 5.93 -14.42
C THR A 48 -2.02 7.40 -14.56
N ASN A 49 -3.04 8.24 -14.54
CA ASN A 49 -2.91 9.69 -14.59
C ASN A 49 -3.96 10.35 -13.70
N HIS A 50 -3.53 11.31 -12.91
CA HIS A 50 -4.40 12.15 -12.08
C HIS A 50 -4.11 13.62 -12.38
N ALA A 51 -5.12 14.48 -12.27
CA ALA A 51 -4.91 15.91 -12.40
C ALA A 51 -4.06 16.45 -11.24
N ASP A 52 -3.05 17.24 -11.53
CA ASP A 52 -2.09 17.73 -10.53
C ASP A 52 -2.75 18.64 -9.47
N ASN A 53 -3.82 19.32 -9.86
CA ASN A 53 -4.55 20.25 -9.01
C ASN A 53 -5.69 19.63 -8.19
N GLN A 54 -5.95 18.33 -8.35
CA GLN A 54 -7.00 17.68 -7.56
C GLN A 54 -6.55 17.41 -6.12
N PRO A 55 -7.49 17.46 -5.15
CA PRO A 55 -7.17 17.08 -3.78
C PRO A 55 -6.75 15.61 -3.68
N VAL A 56 -5.75 15.34 -2.83
CA VAL A 56 -5.31 13.96 -2.55
C VAL A 56 -6.48 13.14 -2.02
N HIS A 57 -6.81 12.05 -2.70
CA HIS A 57 -7.93 11.16 -2.37
C HIS A 57 -7.62 10.14 -1.27
N LEU A 58 -6.36 10.04 -0.84
CA LEU A 58 -5.91 9.21 0.27
C LEU A 58 -5.75 10.09 1.51
N LYS A 59 -6.67 9.96 2.45
CA LYS A 59 -6.74 10.79 3.65
C LYS A 59 -6.19 10.04 4.84
N LEU A 60 -5.34 10.69 5.63
CA LEU A 60 -4.92 10.20 6.95
C LEU A 60 -5.79 10.85 8.02
N LYS A 61 -6.25 10.05 8.99
CA LYS A 61 -6.91 10.54 10.21
C LYS A 61 -5.90 11.18 11.15
N ASP A 62 -4.75 10.53 11.31
CA ASP A 62 -3.62 11.02 12.11
C ASP A 62 -2.33 10.90 11.28
N HIS A 63 -1.67 12.03 11.03
CA HIS A 63 -0.44 12.11 10.25
C HIS A 63 0.80 11.55 10.98
N ASN A 64 0.77 11.46 12.30
CA ASN A 64 1.90 10.97 13.09
C ASN A 64 1.88 9.45 13.25
N LEU A 65 0.71 8.84 13.18
CA LEU A 65 0.51 7.42 13.45
C LEU A 65 1.35 6.49 12.57
N PRO A 66 1.57 6.78 11.27
CA PRO A 66 2.44 5.96 10.43
C PRO A 66 3.88 5.87 10.93
N ILE A 67 4.40 6.92 11.54
CA ILE A 67 5.78 6.94 12.06
C ILE A 67 5.84 6.42 13.50
N SER A 68 4.93 6.89 14.37
CA SER A 68 4.98 6.61 15.80
C SER A 68 4.50 5.22 16.18
N TYR A 69 3.69 4.57 15.36
CA TYR A 69 3.07 3.31 15.68
C TYR A 69 3.27 2.24 14.59
N THR A 70 2.80 2.49 13.35
CA THR A 70 2.78 1.42 12.35
C THR A 70 4.17 1.11 11.80
N LEU A 71 5.06 2.10 11.70
CA LEU A 71 6.46 1.88 11.33
C LEU A 71 7.20 1.09 12.41
N GLU A 72 7.03 1.48 13.67
CA GLU A 72 7.72 0.85 14.79
C GLU A 72 7.28 -0.59 15.04
N LYS A 73 5.97 -0.84 14.98
CA LYS A 73 5.38 -2.16 15.26
C LYS A 73 5.36 -3.10 14.05
N PHE A 74 5.12 -2.59 12.86
CA PHE A 74 4.81 -3.38 11.67
C PHE A 74 5.69 -3.06 10.47
N ASP A 75 6.72 -2.22 10.64
CA ASP A 75 7.59 -1.74 9.57
C ASP A 75 6.79 -1.12 8.42
N GLU A 76 5.83 -0.28 8.76
CA GLU A 76 4.87 0.39 7.88
C GLU A 76 4.38 -0.50 6.71
N PRO A 77 3.35 -1.32 6.94
CA PRO A 77 2.92 -2.33 5.98
C PRO A 77 2.38 -1.75 4.68
N ALA A 78 2.02 -0.46 4.65
CA ALA A 78 1.55 0.21 3.45
C ALA A 78 2.57 0.17 2.31
N GLN A 79 3.86 0.18 2.63
CA GLN A 79 4.94 0.03 1.65
C GLN A 79 4.91 -1.33 0.94
N ARG A 80 4.37 -2.36 1.59
CA ARG A 80 4.33 -3.74 1.09
C ARG A 80 3.03 -4.09 0.41
N TYR A 81 1.89 -3.79 1.05
CA TYR A 81 0.60 -4.16 0.47
C TYR A 81 0.16 -3.27 -0.69
N CYS A 82 0.73 -2.05 -0.82
CA CYS A 82 0.45 -1.22 -1.98
C CYS A 82 1.16 -1.78 -3.22
N PRO A 83 0.42 -2.17 -4.27
CA PRO A 83 1.02 -2.79 -5.46
C PRO A 83 1.77 -1.79 -6.34
N VAL A 84 1.56 -0.50 -6.13
CA VAL A 84 2.05 0.56 -7.03
C VAL A 84 2.97 1.59 -6.35
N GLY A 85 3.42 1.31 -5.12
CA GLY A 85 4.39 2.16 -4.43
C GLY A 85 3.87 3.57 -4.10
N VAL A 86 2.61 3.68 -3.66
CA VAL A 86 2.04 4.98 -3.23
C VAL A 86 2.64 5.44 -1.91
N TYR A 87 2.97 4.51 -1.03
CA TYR A 87 3.42 4.82 0.33
C TYR A 87 4.91 4.55 0.49
N GLU A 88 5.62 5.53 1.02
CA GLU A 88 7.06 5.47 1.25
C GLU A 88 7.42 6.10 2.58
N ILE A 89 8.45 5.55 3.22
CA ILE A 89 9.13 6.19 4.34
C ILE A 89 10.42 6.82 3.81
N GLN A 90 10.49 8.13 3.88
CA GLN A 90 11.69 8.89 3.51
C GLN A 90 12.41 9.34 4.77
N GLU A 91 13.74 9.25 4.75
CA GLU A 91 14.59 9.74 5.82
C GLU A 91 15.22 11.05 5.40
N GLU A 92 14.80 12.14 6.03
CA GLU A 92 15.36 13.48 5.83
C GLU A 92 15.92 14.01 7.16
N ASN A 93 17.21 14.41 7.15
CA ASN A 93 17.84 15.08 8.30
C ASN A 93 17.64 14.34 9.64
N ASN A 94 17.80 13.02 9.64
CA ASN A 94 17.61 12.17 10.83
C ASN A 94 16.16 12.08 11.33
N SER A 95 15.19 12.54 10.53
CA SER A 95 13.75 12.37 10.78
C SER A 95 13.13 11.48 9.71
N LYS A 96 12.16 10.67 10.11
CA LYS A 96 11.40 9.82 9.19
C LYS A 96 10.10 10.52 8.82
N LYS A 97 9.78 10.51 7.53
CA LYS A 97 8.56 11.12 7.00
C LYS A 97 7.77 10.09 6.19
N PHE A 98 6.48 10.01 6.44
CA PHE A 98 5.57 9.21 5.64
C PHE A 98 5.08 10.02 4.42
N VAL A 99 5.38 9.53 3.23
CA VAL A 99 5.04 10.19 1.97
C VAL A 99 3.98 9.39 1.23
N ILE A 100 3.01 10.09 0.66
CA ILE A 100 1.92 9.53 -0.14
C ILE A 100 2.03 10.03 -1.58
N ASN A 101 2.50 9.17 -2.47
CA ASN A 101 2.60 9.43 -3.91
C ASN A 101 1.25 9.11 -4.59
N SER A 102 0.23 9.92 -4.33
CA SER A 102 -1.14 9.68 -4.78
C SER A 102 -1.29 9.58 -6.30
N GLN A 103 -0.38 10.16 -7.06
CA GLN A 103 -0.34 10.08 -8.52
C GLN A 103 -0.21 8.64 -9.06
N ASN A 104 0.43 7.76 -8.30
CA ASN A 104 0.60 6.35 -8.66
C ASN A 104 -0.62 5.48 -8.36
N CYS A 105 -1.64 6.01 -7.68
CA CYS A 105 -2.76 5.22 -7.16
C CYS A 105 -3.64 4.66 -8.28
N ILE A 106 -3.82 3.34 -8.29
CA ILE A 106 -4.70 2.62 -9.23
C ILE A 106 -6.10 2.34 -8.66
N HIS A 107 -6.47 2.99 -7.58
CA HIS A 107 -7.80 2.91 -6.95
C HIS A 107 -8.22 1.51 -6.47
N CYS A 108 -7.27 0.65 -6.11
CA CYS A 108 -7.54 -0.72 -5.66
C CYS A 108 -8.13 -0.80 -4.24
N LYS A 109 -8.12 0.29 -3.47
CA LYS A 109 -8.63 0.41 -2.09
C LYS A 109 -7.99 -0.54 -1.07
N THR A 110 -6.92 -1.22 -1.43
CA THR A 110 -6.22 -2.14 -0.52
C THR A 110 -5.79 -1.46 0.77
N CYS A 111 -5.34 -0.21 0.70
CA CYS A 111 -4.92 0.57 1.86
C CYS A 111 -6.05 0.84 2.86
N ASP A 112 -7.22 1.22 2.37
CA ASP A 112 -8.41 1.47 3.20
C ASP A 112 -8.87 0.22 3.95
N ILE A 113 -8.70 -0.96 3.33
CA ILE A 113 -9.14 -2.25 3.90
C ILE A 113 -8.07 -2.87 4.81
N LYS A 114 -6.78 -2.76 4.44
CA LYS A 114 -5.69 -3.54 5.05
C LYS A 114 -4.86 -2.79 6.08
N GLU A 115 -5.01 -1.47 6.18
CA GLU A 115 -4.26 -0.69 7.15
C GLU A 115 -4.68 -1.08 8.59
N PRO A 116 -3.72 -1.53 9.45
CA PRO A 116 -4.05 -2.14 10.75
C PRO A 116 -4.79 -1.22 11.73
N SER A 117 -4.50 0.07 11.67
CA SER A 117 -5.11 1.07 12.56
C SER A 117 -6.30 1.79 11.93
N GLN A 118 -6.67 1.45 10.70
CA GLN A 118 -7.71 2.13 9.92
C GLN A 118 -7.50 3.65 9.83
N ASN A 119 -6.24 4.04 9.74
CA ASN A 119 -5.82 5.43 9.65
C ASN A 119 -5.97 6.01 8.24
N ILE A 120 -5.82 5.16 7.22
CA ILE A 120 -5.92 5.55 5.82
C ILE A 120 -7.36 5.39 5.35
N THR A 121 -7.93 6.45 4.80
CA THR A 121 -9.27 6.43 4.21
C THR A 121 -9.18 6.83 2.73
N TRP A 122 -9.70 5.97 1.87
CA TRP A 122 -9.83 6.27 0.45
C TRP A 122 -11.12 7.05 0.20
N VAL A 123 -11.01 8.23 -0.40
CA VAL A 123 -12.16 9.01 -0.84
C VAL A 123 -12.21 9.05 -2.36
N THR A 124 -13.39 9.22 -2.93
CA THR A 124 -13.56 9.26 -4.38
C THR A 124 -12.75 10.41 -4.98
N PRO A 125 -11.80 10.13 -5.88
CA PRO A 125 -11.06 11.17 -6.60
C PRO A 125 -11.95 11.87 -7.63
N GLU A 126 -11.38 12.91 -8.24
CA GLU A 126 -12.02 13.58 -9.37
C GLU A 126 -12.26 12.60 -10.53
N GLY A 127 -13.37 12.77 -11.24
CA GLY A 127 -13.71 11.90 -12.38
C GLY A 127 -12.74 12.10 -13.55
N GLY A 128 -12.49 11.01 -14.30
CA GLY A 128 -11.61 10.98 -15.46
C GLY A 128 -10.13 10.71 -15.16
N GLY A 129 -9.73 10.71 -13.88
CA GLY A 129 -8.40 10.30 -13.44
C GLY A 129 -8.32 8.84 -13.04
N GLY A 130 -7.08 8.33 -12.91
CA GLY A 130 -6.81 6.98 -12.46
C GLY A 130 -6.18 6.08 -13.53
N PRO A 131 -6.23 4.75 -13.36
CA PRO A 131 -5.62 3.81 -14.30
C PRO A 131 -6.35 3.80 -15.65
N LYS A 132 -5.57 3.62 -16.70
CA LYS A 132 -6.05 3.61 -18.08
C LYS A 132 -5.44 2.41 -18.82
N TYR A 133 -6.07 1.27 -18.65
CA TYR A 133 -5.58 0.03 -19.26
C TYR A 133 -5.84 0.02 -20.77
N GLY A 134 -4.78 -0.20 -21.56
CA GLY A 134 -4.82 -0.03 -23.00
C GLY A 134 -5.70 -1.03 -23.78
N ASN A 135 -6.16 -2.09 -23.13
CA ASN A 135 -6.97 -3.16 -23.74
C ASN A 135 -8.34 -3.36 -23.09
N MET A 136 -8.82 -2.36 -22.35
CA MET A 136 -10.17 -2.38 -21.76
C MET A 136 -11.00 -1.21 -22.26
#